data_915121eb07aa4a8682db4bbde320a6e7
#
_entry.id   915121eb07aa4a8682db4bbde320a6e7
#
_cell.length_a   1.000
_cell.length_b   1.000
_cell.length_c   1.000
_cell.angle_alpha   90.00
_cell.angle_beta   90.00
_cell.angle_gamma   90.00
#
_symmetry.space_group_name_H-M   'P 1'
#
loop_
_entity.id
_entity.type
_entity.pdbx_description
1 polymer ?
#
loop_
_entity_poly.entity_id
_entity_poly.type
_entity_poly.pdbx_seq_one_letter_code
_entity_poly.pdbx_strand_id
1 'polypeptide(L)'
;TWIYQVIITLIGIILTCSLFKSPTKKIKVAMKLYLIFLNVWIASVYYMIYCEPRSYNSALAGFWGIMAIFWIYDLKVNYTPFDRTHKHTALAVLLCMLPLAYPLFSIIRGMSFPMMTSPVMPCSVAVFTIGLLLAFSKRVNIFLVMFLCHWALIGFTKLTFSIFLKIFCWQVRLYRAFICSLKNTQLPICILPPFSVPV
;
A
#
# COMPACT_ATOMS: atom_id res chain seq x y z
N THR A 1 -12.57 5.10 14.67
CA THR A 1 -11.33 5.23 13.88
C THR A 1 -11.54 5.23 12.37
N TRP A 2 -12.51 4.47 11.82
CA TRP A 2 -12.83 4.47 10.38
C TRP A 2 -13.27 5.84 9.86
N ILE A 3 -13.94 6.65 10.67
CA ILE A 3 -14.37 8.02 10.31
C ILE A 3 -13.18 8.88 9.92
N TYR A 4 -12.08 8.85 10.69
CA TYR A 4 -10.86 9.61 10.35
C TYR A 4 -10.27 9.17 9.01
N GLN A 5 -10.28 7.88 8.71
CA GLN A 5 -9.78 7.37 7.43
C GLN A 5 -10.63 7.85 6.25
N VAL A 6 -11.94 7.89 6.42
CA VAL A 6 -12.86 8.45 5.41
C VAL A 6 -12.60 9.94 5.20
N ILE A 7 -12.46 10.73 6.27
CA ILE A 7 -12.18 12.16 6.18
C ILE A 7 -10.85 12.40 5.46
N ILE A 8 -9.80 11.68 5.85
CA ILE A 8 -8.47 11.78 5.23
C ILE A 8 -8.57 11.45 3.73
N THR A 9 -9.28 10.40 3.38
CA THR A 9 -9.47 9.99 1.98
C THR A 9 -10.23 11.04 1.19
N LEU A 10 -11.30 11.62 1.73
CA LEU A 10 -12.08 12.68 1.09
C LEU A 10 -11.21 13.93 0.83
N ILE A 11 -10.40 14.34 1.81
CA ILE A 11 -9.45 15.44 1.65
C ILE A 11 -8.49 15.13 0.50
N GLY A 12 -7.96 13.92 0.43
CA GLY A 12 -7.08 13.48 -0.65
C GLY A 12 -7.73 13.54 -2.02
N ILE A 13 -8.99 13.11 -2.15
CA ILE A 13 -9.76 13.19 -3.38
C ILE A 13 -9.96 14.64 -3.80
N ILE A 14 -10.41 15.51 -2.88
CA ILE A 14 -10.65 16.93 -3.15
C ILE A 14 -9.37 17.63 -3.61
N LEU A 15 -8.24 17.39 -2.92
CA LEU A 15 -6.95 17.96 -3.29
C LEU A 15 -6.47 17.46 -4.65
N THR A 16 -6.63 16.18 -4.94
CA THR A 16 -6.24 15.57 -6.21
C THR A 16 -7.09 16.14 -7.35
N CYS A 17 -8.40 16.19 -7.22
CA CYS A 17 -9.29 16.80 -8.20
C CYS A 17 -8.97 18.30 -8.44
N SER A 18 -8.69 19.03 -7.36
CA SER A 18 -8.31 20.42 -7.43
C SER A 18 -6.97 20.62 -8.17
N LEU A 19 -6.02 19.73 -7.94
CA LEU A 19 -4.71 19.74 -8.60
C LEU A 19 -4.84 19.43 -10.10
N PHE A 20 -5.73 18.49 -10.48
CA PHE A 20 -6.04 18.22 -11.89
C PHE A 20 -6.77 19.37 -12.59
N LYS A 21 -7.65 20.07 -11.86
CA LYS A 21 -8.40 21.20 -12.44
C LYS A 21 -7.52 22.45 -12.60
N SER A 22 -6.84 22.88 -11.54
CA SER A 22 -6.02 24.10 -11.53
C SER A 22 -4.85 23.98 -10.53
N PRO A 23 -3.62 23.72 -10.98
CA PRO A 23 -2.45 23.56 -10.12
C PRO A 23 -1.92 24.90 -9.60
N THR A 24 -2.68 25.57 -8.72
CA THR A 24 -2.24 26.83 -8.09
C THR A 24 -1.17 26.57 -7.03
N LYS A 25 -0.35 27.58 -6.69
CA LYS A 25 0.69 27.46 -5.65
C LYS A 25 0.09 26.97 -4.32
N LYS A 26 -1.08 27.45 -3.93
CA LYS A 26 -1.75 27.06 -2.69
C LYS A 26 -2.13 25.58 -2.67
N ILE A 27 -2.69 25.08 -3.78
CA ILE A 27 -3.09 23.66 -3.92
C ILE A 27 -1.85 22.74 -3.92
N LYS A 28 -0.76 23.13 -4.59
CA LYS A 28 0.51 22.38 -4.58
C LYS A 28 1.10 22.26 -3.18
N VAL A 29 1.11 23.35 -2.43
CA VAL A 29 1.56 23.37 -1.03
C VAL A 29 0.63 22.51 -0.15
N ALA A 30 -0.68 22.65 -0.30
CA ALA A 30 -1.66 21.86 0.43
C ALA A 30 -1.49 20.34 0.16
N MET A 31 -1.23 19.95 -1.10
CA MET A 31 -0.96 18.55 -1.44
C MET A 31 0.33 18.04 -0.79
N LYS A 32 1.42 18.82 -0.77
CA LYS A 32 2.65 18.44 -0.07
C LYS A 32 2.43 18.27 1.44
N LEU A 33 1.71 19.21 2.06
CA LEU A 33 1.33 19.11 3.48
C LEU A 33 0.48 17.87 3.76
N TYR A 34 -0.46 17.55 2.86
CA TYR A 34 -1.26 16.35 2.95
C TYR A 34 -0.39 15.07 2.87
N LEU A 35 0.59 15.02 1.97
CA LEU A 35 1.53 13.89 1.88
C LEU A 35 2.41 13.78 3.12
N ILE A 36 2.88 14.89 3.68
CA ILE A 36 3.60 14.90 4.96
C ILE A 36 2.72 14.29 6.05
N PHE A 37 1.48 14.78 6.16
CA PHE A 37 0.52 14.28 7.14
C PHE A 37 0.27 12.78 6.99
N LEU A 38 0.06 12.26 5.76
CA LEU A 38 -0.14 10.84 5.51
C LEU A 38 1.06 10.00 5.96
N ASN A 39 2.28 10.45 5.68
CA ASN A 39 3.49 9.72 6.09
C ASN A 39 3.66 9.70 7.61
N VAL A 40 3.38 10.82 8.29
CA VAL A 40 3.38 10.89 9.77
C VAL A 40 2.27 10.00 10.35
N TRP A 41 1.07 10.03 9.75
CA TRP A 41 -0.05 9.18 10.17
C TRP A 41 0.32 7.70 10.09
N ILE A 42 0.93 7.26 8.99
CA ILE A 42 1.37 5.87 8.82
C ILE A 42 2.43 5.53 9.86
N ALA A 43 3.43 6.38 10.05
CA ALA A 43 4.51 6.14 11.00
C ALA A 43 3.97 5.99 12.43
N SER A 44 3.14 6.93 12.88
CA SER A 44 2.67 7.02 14.27
C SER A 44 1.43 6.15 14.52
N VAL A 45 0.37 6.33 13.72
CA VAL A 45 -0.92 5.71 13.99
C VAL A 45 -0.94 4.27 13.48
N TYR A 46 -0.55 4.03 12.23
CA TYR A 46 -0.62 2.68 11.67
C TYR A 46 0.38 1.73 12.33
N TYR A 47 1.68 2.08 12.37
CA TYR A 47 2.71 1.17 12.87
C TYR A 47 2.85 1.14 14.38
N MET A 48 2.64 2.25 15.08
CA MET A 48 2.87 2.31 16.53
C MET A 48 1.62 1.99 17.36
N ILE A 49 0.41 2.26 16.81
CA ILE A 49 -0.83 2.10 17.58
C ILE A 49 -1.66 0.91 17.09
N TYR A 50 -1.88 0.78 15.77
CA TYR A 50 -2.83 -0.20 15.23
C TYR A 50 -2.22 -1.50 14.73
N CYS A 51 -0.96 -1.50 14.32
CA CYS A 51 -0.32 -2.71 13.83
C CYS A 51 -0.03 -3.65 14.99
N GLU A 52 -0.32 -4.94 14.79
CA GLU A 52 0.03 -5.98 15.76
C GLU A 52 1.51 -5.87 16.15
N PRO A 53 1.86 -5.97 17.45
CA PRO A 53 3.23 -5.78 17.92
C PRO A 53 4.21 -6.76 17.26
N ARG A 54 5.11 -6.22 16.45
CA ARG A 54 6.18 -6.97 15.78
C ARG A 54 7.51 -6.24 15.98
N SER A 55 8.59 -6.98 16.11
CA SER A 55 9.93 -6.42 16.36
C SER A 55 10.38 -5.37 15.32
N TYR A 56 9.88 -5.45 14.09
CA TYR A 56 10.23 -4.54 12.99
C TYR A 56 9.29 -3.35 12.81
N ASN A 57 8.21 -3.23 13.60
CA ASN A 57 7.26 -2.10 13.45
C ASN A 57 7.94 -0.74 13.66
N SER A 58 8.84 -0.63 14.63
CA SER A 58 9.59 0.61 14.89
C SER A 58 10.48 0.99 13.71
N ALA A 59 11.10 0.01 13.05
CA ALA A 59 11.91 0.27 11.85
C ALA A 59 11.04 0.78 10.69
N LEU A 60 9.84 0.18 10.48
CA LEU A 60 8.89 0.63 9.46
C LEU A 60 8.30 1.99 9.80
N ALA A 61 7.99 2.27 11.06
CA ALA A 61 7.58 3.59 11.51
C ALA A 61 8.67 4.64 11.23
N GLY A 62 9.93 4.32 11.54
CA GLY A 62 11.08 5.16 11.22
C GLY A 62 11.23 5.42 9.72
N PHE A 63 11.05 4.39 8.88
CA PHE A 63 11.07 4.51 7.43
C PHE A 63 10.04 5.54 6.92
N TRP A 64 8.79 5.46 7.36
CA TRP A 64 7.74 6.41 6.97
C TRP A 64 7.94 7.79 7.58
N GLY A 65 8.53 7.87 8.79
CA GLY A 65 8.95 9.13 9.39
C GLY A 65 10.02 9.85 8.57
N ILE A 66 11.01 9.12 8.07
CA ILE A 66 12.05 9.67 7.17
C ILE A 66 11.41 10.17 5.86
N MET A 67 10.44 9.45 5.29
CA MET A 67 9.68 9.92 4.13
C MET A 67 8.98 11.26 4.40
N ALA A 68 8.39 11.43 5.59
CA ALA A 68 7.79 12.71 5.98
C ALA A 68 8.84 13.84 6.01
N ILE A 69 10.05 13.57 6.53
CA ILE A 69 11.16 14.54 6.56
C ILE A 69 11.57 14.93 5.14
N PHE A 70 11.66 13.98 4.20
CA PHE A 70 11.97 14.29 2.80
C PHE A 70 10.88 15.15 2.14
N TRP A 71 9.61 14.93 2.47
CA TRP A 71 8.52 15.79 1.98
C TRP A 71 8.59 17.19 2.59
N ILE A 72 8.94 17.33 3.89
CA ILE A 72 9.17 18.63 4.53
C ILE A 72 10.33 19.37 3.87
N TYR A 73 11.43 18.66 3.58
CA TYR A 73 12.56 19.22 2.84
C TYR A 73 12.13 19.67 1.44
N ASP A 74 11.40 18.83 0.71
CA ASP A 74 10.90 19.16 -0.63
C ASP A 74 9.90 20.33 -0.61
N LEU A 75 9.12 20.49 0.46
CA LEU A 75 8.24 21.65 0.64
C LEU A 75 9.04 22.96 0.72
N LYS A 76 10.21 22.96 1.39
CA LYS A 76 11.07 24.13 1.53
C LYS A 76 11.85 24.44 0.25
N VAL A 77 12.46 23.43 -0.36
CA VAL A 77 13.33 23.57 -1.55
C VAL A 77 12.53 23.62 -2.85
N ASN A 78 11.30 23.08 -2.84
CA ASN A 78 10.42 22.94 -4.00
C ASN A 78 11.09 22.25 -5.20
N TYR A 79 11.89 21.21 -4.93
CA TYR A 79 12.59 20.44 -5.95
C TYR A 79 11.61 19.64 -6.83
N THR A 80 10.53 19.12 -6.24
CA THR A 80 9.46 18.41 -6.93
C THR A 80 8.29 19.37 -7.15
N PRO A 81 8.25 20.13 -8.25
CA PRO A 81 7.11 20.98 -8.56
C PRO A 81 5.94 20.10 -9.01
N PHE A 82 4.75 20.32 -8.47
CA PHE A 82 3.54 19.66 -8.95
C PHE A 82 3.03 20.40 -10.21
N ASP A 83 3.73 20.24 -11.34
CA ASP A 83 3.37 20.78 -12.64
C ASP A 83 2.81 19.67 -13.53
N ARG A 84 1.69 19.94 -14.19
CA ARG A 84 1.00 18.94 -15.00
C ARG A 84 1.91 18.37 -16.10
N THR A 85 2.03 17.04 -16.12
CA THR A 85 2.80 16.30 -17.12
C THR A 85 1.85 15.41 -17.92
N HIS A 86 1.86 15.53 -19.25
CA HIS A 86 0.90 14.81 -20.10
C HIS A 86 1.38 13.40 -20.53
N LYS A 87 2.61 13.00 -20.19
CA LYS A 87 3.22 11.79 -20.75
C LYS A 87 2.53 10.47 -20.34
N HIS A 88 2.03 10.36 -19.11
CA HIS A 88 1.47 9.09 -18.57
C HIS A 88 0.18 9.33 -17.80
N THR A 89 -0.67 10.23 -18.28
CA THR A 89 -1.88 10.66 -17.55
C THR A 89 -2.82 9.49 -17.23
N ALA A 90 -3.04 8.56 -18.17
CA ALA A 90 -3.93 7.42 -17.96
C ALA A 90 -3.42 6.50 -16.82
N LEU A 91 -2.11 6.15 -16.85
CA LEU A 91 -1.50 5.34 -15.79
C LEU A 91 -1.51 6.08 -14.46
N ALA A 92 -1.21 7.37 -14.46
CA ALA A 92 -1.22 8.19 -13.26
C ALA A 92 -2.61 8.27 -12.62
N VAL A 93 -3.66 8.47 -13.40
CA VAL A 93 -5.05 8.46 -12.92
C VAL A 93 -5.42 7.09 -12.39
N LEU A 94 -5.06 6.01 -13.10
CA LEU A 94 -5.29 4.65 -12.63
C LEU A 94 -4.65 4.41 -11.26
N LEU A 95 -3.37 4.79 -11.09
CA LEU A 95 -2.66 4.64 -9.82
C LEU A 95 -3.25 5.51 -8.70
N CYS A 96 -3.73 6.71 -9.01
CA CYS A 96 -4.41 7.55 -8.02
C CYS A 96 -5.79 6.98 -7.59
N MET A 97 -6.47 6.25 -8.48
CA MET A 97 -7.78 5.64 -8.20
C MET A 97 -7.66 4.26 -7.52
N LEU A 98 -6.55 3.54 -7.75
CA LEU A 98 -6.35 2.20 -7.22
C LEU A 98 -6.53 2.10 -5.69
N PRO A 99 -6.04 3.03 -4.86
CA PRO A 99 -6.28 3.02 -3.41
C PRO A 99 -7.75 3.03 -3.01
N LEU A 100 -8.60 3.66 -3.81
CA LEU A 100 -10.05 3.70 -3.58
C LEU A 100 -10.72 2.36 -3.92
N ALA A 101 -10.12 1.56 -4.80
CA ALA A 101 -10.62 0.24 -5.15
C ALA A 101 -10.27 -0.84 -4.09
N TYR A 102 -9.25 -0.63 -3.25
CA TYR A 102 -8.84 -1.62 -2.24
C TYR A 102 -9.95 -2.03 -1.26
N PRO A 103 -10.77 -1.13 -0.70
CA PRO A 103 -11.89 -1.53 0.14
C PRO A 103 -12.91 -2.41 -0.60
N LEU A 104 -13.18 -2.13 -1.88
CA LEU A 104 -14.08 -2.93 -2.70
C LEU A 104 -13.57 -4.36 -2.88
N PHE A 105 -12.26 -4.53 -3.17
CA PHE A 105 -11.65 -5.86 -3.25
C PHE A 105 -11.71 -6.60 -1.92
N SER A 106 -11.59 -5.90 -0.80
CA SER A 106 -11.71 -6.52 0.52
C SER A 106 -13.12 -7.03 0.79
N ILE A 107 -14.15 -6.26 0.42
CA ILE A 107 -15.56 -6.67 0.53
C ILE A 107 -15.84 -7.90 -0.35
N ILE A 108 -15.37 -7.89 -1.61
CA ILE A 108 -15.56 -9.02 -2.54
C ILE A 108 -14.92 -10.30 -1.98
N ARG A 109 -13.82 -10.19 -1.23
CA ARG A 109 -13.16 -11.31 -0.54
C ARG A 109 -13.82 -11.70 0.77
N GLY A 110 -14.97 -11.12 1.12
CA GLY A 110 -15.70 -11.42 2.34
C GLY A 110 -15.10 -10.83 3.61
N MET A 111 -14.15 -9.89 3.48
CA MET A 111 -13.56 -9.21 4.65
C MET A 111 -14.51 -8.11 5.13
N SER A 112 -14.81 -8.12 6.44
CA SER A 112 -15.57 -7.06 7.10
C SER A 112 -14.66 -6.14 7.89
N PHE A 113 -15.15 -4.95 8.23
CA PHE A 113 -14.44 -4.06 9.17
C PHE A 113 -14.24 -4.79 10.53
N PRO A 114 -13.07 -4.69 11.18
CA PRO A 114 -11.93 -3.81 10.91
C PRO A 114 -10.83 -4.39 9.99
N MET A 115 -10.99 -5.59 9.46
CA MET A 115 -9.96 -6.27 8.64
C MET A 115 -9.89 -5.81 7.18
N MET A 116 -10.72 -4.84 6.79
CA MET A 116 -10.71 -4.30 5.42
C MET A 116 -9.44 -3.48 5.16
N THR A 117 -8.91 -3.60 3.95
CA THR A 117 -7.84 -2.71 3.50
C THR A 117 -8.35 -1.27 3.36
N SER A 118 -7.62 -0.33 3.92
CA SER A 118 -7.95 1.10 3.89
C SER A 118 -7.17 1.85 2.81
N PRO A 119 -7.74 2.90 2.20
CA PRO A 119 -7.00 3.80 1.32
C PRO A 119 -5.81 4.51 1.99
N VAL A 120 -5.79 4.56 3.33
CA VAL A 120 -4.75 5.23 4.14
C VAL A 120 -3.67 4.24 4.63
N MET A 121 -3.66 3.01 4.11
CA MET A 121 -2.61 2.03 4.42
C MET A 121 -1.30 2.33 3.67
N PRO A 122 -0.15 1.84 4.17
CA PRO A 122 1.16 2.11 3.57
C PRO A 122 1.24 1.82 2.07
N CYS A 123 0.74 0.67 1.63
CA CYS A 123 0.74 0.29 0.20
C CYS A 123 -0.13 1.22 -0.65
N SER A 124 -1.30 1.59 -0.14
CA SER A 124 -2.23 2.51 -0.81
C SER A 124 -1.61 3.89 -0.99
N VAL A 125 -1.00 4.42 0.08
CA VAL A 125 -0.36 5.74 0.06
C VAL A 125 0.88 5.75 -0.84
N ALA A 126 1.67 4.66 -0.88
CA ALA A 126 2.79 4.54 -1.80
C ALA A 126 2.33 4.59 -3.26
N VAL A 127 1.32 3.79 -3.63
CA VAL A 127 0.75 3.76 -4.99
C VAL A 127 0.14 5.12 -5.37
N PHE A 128 -0.60 5.74 -4.45
CA PHE A 128 -1.14 7.10 -4.63
C PHE A 128 -0.04 8.13 -4.89
N THR A 129 1.04 8.10 -4.09
CA THR A 129 2.18 9.01 -4.24
C THR A 129 2.88 8.81 -5.58
N ILE A 130 3.08 7.57 -6.02
CA ILE A 130 3.63 7.27 -7.36
C ILE A 130 2.73 7.84 -8.45
N GLY A 131 1.42 7.64 -8.34
CA GLY A 131 0.44 8.20 -9.28
C GLY A 131 0.52 9.73 -9.38
N LEU A 132 0.57 10.42 -8.23
CA LEU A 132 0.73 11.88 -8.19
C LEU A 132 2.06 12.35 -8.82
N LEU A 133 3.16 11.67 -8.51
CA LEU A 133 4.46 12.02 -9.09
C LEU A 133 4.49 11.83 -10.61
N LEU A 134 3.87 10.76 -11.12
CA LEU A 134 3.74 10.53 -12.57
C LEU A 134 2.86 11.59 -13.26
N ALA A 135 1.77 12.02 -12.59
CA ALA A 135 0.85 13.01 -13.15
C ALA A 135 1.44 14.43 -13.21
N PHE A 136 2.18 14.80 -12.16
CA PHE A 136 2.47 16.21 -11.89
C PHE A 136 3.96 16.55 -11.78
N SER A 137 4.89 15.58 -11.81
CA SER A 137 6.30 15.90 -11.57
C SER A 137 7.17 15.64 -12.78
N LYS A 138 7.77 16.71 -13.32
CA LYS A 138 8.83 16.61 -14.32
C LYS A 138 10.19 16.28 -13.68
N ARG A 139 10.40 16.70 -12.45
CA ARG A 139 11.58 16.43 -11.63
C ARG A 139 11.12 15.88 -10.31
N VAL A 140 11.73 14.82 -9.86
CA VAL A 140 11.38 14.15 -8.60
C VAL A 140 12.61 14.08 -7.73
N ASN A 141 12.45 14.31 -6.43
CA ASN A 141 13.50 14.12 -5.47
C ASN A 141 13.92 12.64 -5.46
N ILE A 142 15.19 12.37 -5.73
CA ILE A 142 15.73 11.01 -5.84
C ILE A 142 15.49 10.19 -4.57
N PHE A 143 15.57 10.82 -3.40
CA PHE A 143 15.32 10.14 -2.13
C PHE A 143 13.87 9.63 -2.03
N LEU A 144 12.89 10.43 -2.46
CA LEU A 144 11.49 9.99 -2.50
C LEU A 144 11.31 8.79 -3.43
N VAL A 145 11.95 8.82 -4.61
CA VAL A 145 11.91 7.70 -5.56
C VAL A 145 12.55 6.45 -4.95
N MET A 146 13.72 6.57 -4.35
CA MET A 146 14.40 5.44 -3.72
C MET A 146 13.55 4.79 -2.63
N PHE A 147 12.92 5.60 -1.77
CA PHE A 147 12.04 5.10 -0.73
C PHE A 147 10.80 4.39 -1.29
N LEU A 148 10.16 4.97 -2.30
CA LEU A 148 9.00 4.35 -2.95
C LEU A 148 9.37 3.06 -3.67
N CYS A 149 10.51 3.01 -4.37
CA CYS A 149 11.02 1.79 -5.00
C CYS A 149 11.34 0.71 -3.96
N HIS A 150 12.00 1.09 -2.86
CA HIS A 150 12.30 0.15 -1.78
C HIS A 150 11.02 -0.44 -1.17
N TRP A 151 9.99 0.41 -0.94
CA TRP A 151 8.69 -0.06 -0.46
C TRP A 151 8.01 -1.01 -1.46
N ALA A 152 8.08 -0.71 -2.75
CA ALA A 152 7.54 -1.58 -3.80
C ALA A 152 8.25 -2.94 -3.83
N LEU A 153 9.58 -2.98 -3.64
CA LEU A 153 10.36 -4.22 -3.55
C LEU A 153 9.94 -5.06 -2.33
N ILE A 154 9.75 -4.45 -1.16
CA ILE A 154 9.23 -5.16 0.04
C ILE A 154 7.85 -5.75 -0.26
N GLY A 155 6.97 -5.02 -0.93
CA GLY A 155 5.65 -5.52 -1.33
C GLY A 155 5.75 -6.69 -2.31
N PHE A 156 6.64 -6.59 -3.28
CA PHE A 156 6.86 -7.64 -4.29
C PHE A 156 7.42 -8.93 -3.68
N THR A 157 8.39 -8.84 -2.78
CA THR A 157 8.95 -10.02 -2.10
C THR A 157 7.91 -10.75 -1.25
N LYS A 158 7.02 -10.02 -0.57
CA LYS A 158 5.91 -10.62 0.18
C LYS A 158 4.92 -11.34 -0.74
N LEU A 159 4.62 -10.75 -1.89
CA LEU A 159 3.71 -11.34 -2.87
C LEU A 159 4.29 -12.62 -3.46
N THR A 160 5.54 -12.61 -3.92
CA THR A 160 6.22 -13.78 -4.50
C THR A 160 6.37 -14.90 -3.49
N PHE A 161 6.75 -14.59 -2.26
CA PHE A 161 6.87 -15.58 -1.19
C PHE A 161 5.51 -16.21 -0.84
N SER A 162 4.44 -15.42 -0.77
CA SER A 162 3.09 -15.93 -0.53
C SER A 162 2.60 -16.85 -1.66
N ILE A 163 2.89 -16.49 -2.92
CA ILE A 163 2.56 -17.32 -4.09
C ILE A 163 3.37 -18.61 -4.06
N PHE A 164 4.68 -18.52 -3.80
CA PHE A 164 5.57 -19.69 -3.73
C PHE A 164 5.13 -20.67 -2.66
N LEU A 165 4.80 -20.20 -1.44
CA LEU A 165 4.26 -21.05 -0.37
C LEU A 165 2.95 -21.74 -0.77
N LYS A 166 2.03 -21.04 -1.43
CA LYS A 166 0.77 -21.64 -1.91
C LYS A 166 1.02 -22.73 -2.93
N ILE A 167 1.90 -22.49 -3.90
CA ILE A 167 2.29 -23.51 -4.92
C ILE A 167 2.95 -24.70 -4.24
N PHE A 168 3.88 -24.47 -3.32
CA PHE A 168 4.55 -25.53 -2.59
C PHE A 168 3.59 -26.39 -1.74
N CYS A 169 2.68 -25.76 -1.00
CA CYS A 169 1.64 -26.46 -0.25
C CYS A 169 0.70 -27.28 -1.18
N TRP A 170 0.39 -26.75 -2.36
CA TRP A 170 -0.42 -27.45 -3.35
C TRP A 170 0.31 -28.67 -3.93
N GLN A 171 1.60 -28.53 -4.26
CA GLN A 171 2.44 -29.65 -4.68
C GLN A 171 2.56 -30.74 -3.62
N VAL A 172 2.78 -30.38 -2.37
CA VAL A 172 2.84 -31.35 -1.25
C VAL A 172 1.51 -32.08 -1.09
N ARG A 173 0.36 -31.40 -1.25
CA ARG A 173 -0.96 -32.04 -1.22
C ARG A 173 -1.15 -33.01 -2.38
N LEU A 174 -0.76 -32.65 -3.60
CA LEU A 174 -0.82 -33.53 -4.75
C LEU A 174 0.07 -34.77 -4.58
N TYR A 175 1.28 -34.57 -4.07
CA TYR A 175 2.22 -35.67 -3.84
C TYR A 175 1.68 -36.65 -2.77
N ARG A 176 1.08 -36.14 -1.69
CA ARG A 176 0.41 -36.99 -0.69
C ARG A 176 -0.79 -37.74 -1.25
N ALA A 177 -1.64 -37.07 -2.05
CA ALA A 177 -2.78 -37.71 -2.69
C ALA A 177 -2.33 -38.81 -3.67
N PHE A 178 -1.24 -38.57 -4.40
CA PHE A 178 -0.65 -39.56 -5.31
C PHE A 178 -0.07 -40.76 -4.55
N ILE A 179 0.65 -40.55 -3.45
CA ILE A 179 1.16 -41.65 -2.61
C ILE A 179 0.01 -42.45 -1.96
N CYS A 180 -1.06 -41.80 -1.50
CA CYS A 180 -2.25 -42.46 -0.99
C CYS A 180 -2.95 -43.30 -2.08
N SER A 181 -3.01 -42.80 -3.31
CA SER A 181 -3.56 -43.52 -4.46
C SER A 181 -2.73 -44.73 -4.86
N LEU A 182 -1.40 -44.65 -4.76
CA LEU A 182 -0.49 -45.77 -5.06
C LEU A 182 -0.48 -46.87 -3.99
N LYS A 183 -0.76 -46.49 -2.73
CA LYS A 183 -0.82 -47.41 -1.60
C LYS A 183 -2.20 -47.99 -1.40
N ASN A 184 -2.91 -48.48 -2.31
CA ASN A 184 -4.24 -49.12 -2.27
C ASN A 184 -4.52 -49.90 -0.94
N THR A 185 -4.22 -49.32 0.20
CA THR A 185 -4.41 -49.83 1.55
C THR A 185 -5.44 -48.95 2.26
N GLN A 186 -6.56 -49.57 2.55
CA GLN A 186 -7.63 -49.04 3.41
C GLN A 186 -7.06 -48.45 4.71
N LEU A 187 -6.82 -47.13 4.73
CA LEU A 187 -6.62 -46.37 5.94
C LEU A 187 -7.62 -45.25 5.99
N PRO A 188 -8.30 -45.06 7.16
CA PRO A 188 -9.34 -44.04 7.27
C PRO A 188 -8.78 -42.64 7.00
N ILE A 189 -9.59 -41.86 6.32
CA ILE A 189 -9.32 -40.45 5.99
C ILE A 189 -9.04 -39.68 7.29
N CYS A 190 -7.77 -39.44 7.61
CA CYS A 190 -7.42 -38.45 8.61
C CYS A 190 -7.74 -37.06 8.03
N ILE A 191 -8.91 -36.57 8.39
CA ILE A 191 -9.30 -35.18 8.19
C ILE A 191 -8.46 -34.36 9.15
N LEU A 192 -7.32 -33.85 8.65
CA LEU A 192 -6.59 -32.81 9.35
C LEU A 192 -7.34 -31.49 9.16
N PRO A 193 -7.56 -30.73 10.27
CA PRO A 193 -8.22 -29.44 10.20
C PRO A 193 -7.48 -28.50 9.24
N PRO A 194 -8.20 -27.56 8.62
CA PRO A 194 -7.56 -26.58 7.75
C PRO A 194 -6.57 -25.75 8.58
N PHE A 195 -5.30 -25.77 8.17
CA PHE A 195 -4.29 -24.86 8.71
C PHE A 195 -4.75 -23.43 8.45
N SER A 196 -5.19 -22.75 9.50
CA SER A 196 -5.36 -21.32 9.49
C SER A 196 -3.97 -20.69 9.39
N VAL A 197 -3.60 -20.22 8.22
CA VAL A 197 -2.41 -19.36 8.05
C VAL A 197 -2.75 -18.05 8.74
N PRO A 198 -2.02 -17.63 9.79
CA PRO A 198 -2.21 -16.30 10.35
C PRO A 198 -1.88 -15.25 9.28
N VAL A 199 -2.81 -14.34 9.07
CA VAL A 199 -2.73 -13.19 8.14
C VAL A 199 -1.78 -12.14 8.69
#